data_ffc821238f2e9c95358a57456c4f4c18
#
_entry.id   ffc821238f2e9c95358a57456c4f4c18
#
_cell.length_a   1.000
_cell.length_b   1.000
_cell.length_c   1.000
_cell.angle_alpha   90.00
_cell.angle_beta   90.00
_cell.angle_gamma   90.00
#
_symmetry.space_group_name_H-M   'P 1'
#
loop_
_entity.id
_entity.type
_entity.pdbx_description
1 polymer ?
#
loop_
_entity_poly.entity_id
_entity_poly.type
_entity_poly.pdbx_seq_one_letter_code
_entity_poly.pdbx_strand_id
1 'polypeptide(L)'
;FSIRIGKSKLKATRKEEILDEQANKEDFGSIVVVENVFGYKQVLPLMEGDNLIGRRSKGTEVDIPIETSDPSMDRRHCIINVKRNKQGEVIYTLRDNDSITGTFLMNEILGNKDRIRIEEGAIITLGATTLILRATEK
;
A
#
# COMPACT_ATOMS: atom_id res chain seq x y z
N PHE A 1 -6.66 -29.36 9.33
CA PHE A 1 -5.81 -28.94 9.21
C PHE A 1 -5.51 -28.25 9.49
N SER A 2 -5.65 -28.32 9.70
CA SER A 2 -4.93 -27.63 9.73
C SER A 2 -4.20 -27.28 10.08
N ILE A 3 -4.02 -27.38 10.38
CA ILE A 3 -3.14 -27.09 10.41
C ILE A 3 -2.52 -26.86 10.87
N ARG A 4 -2.53 -27.06 11.20
CA ARG A 4 -1.75 -26.71 11.38
C ARG A 4 -0.89 -26.90 11.39
N ILE A 5 -0.60 -27.05 11.41
CA ILE A 5 0.36 -27.09 11.28
C ILE A 5 0.93 -26.59 11.41
N GLY A 6 0.78 -26.50 11.71
CA GLY A 6 1.35 -26.00 11.67
C GLY A 6 1.85 -25.56 11.81
N LYS A 7 2.33 -25.50 12.32
CA LYS A 7 3.11 -24.93 12.30
C LYS A 7 4.17 -25.34 12.14
N SER A 8 4.52 -25.82 11.89
CA SER A 8 5.67 -26.00 11.59
C SER A 8 5.92 -26.57 10.41
N LYS A 9 5.37 -26.92 9.75
CA LYS A 9 5.66 -27.16 8.52
C LYS A 9 5.73 -25.96 8.05
N LEU A 10 6.48 -25.27 8.30
CA LEU A 10 6.45 -24.07 8.03
C LEU A 10 7.60 -23.75 7.37
N LYS A 11 8.19 -24.05 6.39
CA LYS A 11 9.27 -23.43 5.89
C LYS A 11 9.11 -23.31 4.47
N ALA A 12 9.51 -24.09 3.66
CA ALA A 12 9.30 -23.92 2.29
C ALA A 12 7.87 -24.00 2.15
N THR A 13 7.37 -24.91 2.79
CA THR A 13 6.00 -24.93 2.84
C THR A 13 5.58 -23.79 3.67
N ARG A 14 6.46 -23.22 4.40
CA ARG A 14 6.11 -22.11 5.16
C ARG A 14 5.67 -20.97 4.28
N LYS A 15 6.29 -20.81 3.17
CA LYS A 15 5.89 -19.79 2.26
C LYS A 15 4.48 -20.03 1.76
N GLU A 16 4.14 -21.27 1.49
CA GLU A 16 2.80 -21.60 1.07
C GLU A 16 1.81 -21.40 2.19
N GLU A 17 2.21 -21.70 3.42
CA GLU A 17 1.33 -21.49 4.54
C GLU A 17 1.02 -20.02 4.72
N ILE A 18 2.01 -19.17 4.53
CA ILE A 18 1.79 -17.73 4.65
C ILE A 18 0.82 -17.26 3.58
N LEU A 19 0.94 -17.77 2.37
CA LEU A 19 0.02 -17.38 1.31
C LEU A 19 -1.40 -17.87 1.62
N ASP A 20 -1.52 -19.07 2.16
CA ASP A 20 -2.83 -19.59 2.51
C ASP A 20 -3.46 -18.75 3.62
N GLU A 21 -2.66 -18.36 4.60
CA GLU A 21 -3.17 -17.52 5.67
C GLU A 21 -3.65 -16.20 5.12
N GLN A 22 -2.92 -15.62 4.20
CA GLN A 22 -3.33 -14.36 3.61
C GLN A 22 -4.61 -14.50 2.81
N ALA A 23 -4.78 -15.61 2.16
CA ALA A 23 -5.99 -15.85 1.40
C ALA A 23 -7.20 -15.96 2.29
N ASN A 24 -7.00 -16.35 3.54
CA ASN A 24 -8.09 -16.51 4.48
C ASN A 24 -8.33 -15.27 5.31
N LYS A 25 -7.48 -14.26 5.21
CA LYS A 25 -7.64 -13.04 5.96
C LYS A 25 -8.51 -12.07 5.19
N GLU A 26 -8.98 -11.06 5.86
CA GLU A 26 -9.74 -10.03 5.18
C GLU A 26 -8.86 -9.33 4.16
N ASP A 27 -9.44 -9.04 3.03
CA ASP A 27 -8.75 -8.36 1.96
C ASP A 27 -9.06 -6.88 2.04
N PHE A 28 -8.05 -6.07 2.25
CA PHE A 28 -8.20 -4.62 2.32
C PHE A 28 -7.67 -3.93 1.07
N GLY A 29 -7.44 -4.69 0.00
CA GLY A 29 -6.97 -4.10 -1.24
C GLY A 29 -5.46 -4.02 -1.30
N SER A 30 -4.97 -3.39 -2.34
CA SER A 30 -3.52 -3.30 -2.56
C SER A 30 -3.17 -2.08 -3.37
N ILE A 31 -1.88 -1.78 -3.40
CA ILE A 31 -1.32 -0.73 -4.23
C ILE A 31 -0.46 -1.40 -5.28
N VAL A 32 -0.64 -1.03 -6.54
CA VAL A 32 0.16 -1.57 -7.64
C VAL A 32 1.05 -0.47 -8.17
N VAL A 33 2.37 -0.70 -8.17
CA VAL A 33 3.32 0.22 -8.75
C VAL A 33 3.36 -0.08 -10.25
N VAL A 34 2.84 0.81 -11.06
CA VAL A 34 2.70 0.55 -12.50
C VAL A 34 3.70 1.28 -13.36
N GLU A 35 4.24 2.36 -12.87
CA GLU A 35 5.21 3.12 -13.64
C GLU A 35 6.31 3.57 -12.70
N ASN A 36 7.49 3.05 -12.88
CA ASN A 36 8.61 3.34 -11.99
C ASN A 36 9.90 3.10 -12.77
N VAL A 37 10.50 4.18 -13.23
CA VAL A 37 11.72 4.08 -14.04
C VAL A 37 12.92 3.64 -13.20
N PHE A 38 12.79 3.61 -11.88
CA PHE A 38 13.89 3.29 -10.99
C PHE A 38 13.74 1.93 -10.31
N GLY A 39 12.74 1.14 -10.66
CA GLY A 39 12.52 -0.12 -9.97
C GLY A 39 11.61 -1.05 -10.74
N TYR A 40 10.93 -1.92 -10.02
CA TYR A 40 10.12 -2.97 -10.59
C TYR A 40 8.65 -2.73 -10.35
N LYS A 41 7.82 -3.38 -11.16
CA LYS A 41 6.40 -3.42 -10.87
C LYS A 41 6.20 -4.21 -9.56
N GLN A 42 5.40 -3.68 -8.68
CA GLN A 42 5.19 -4.28 -7.37
C GLN A 42 3.71 -4.25 -7.02
N VAL A 43 3.28 -5.21 -6.23
CA VAL A 43 1.93 -5.23 -5.69
C VAL A 43 2.08 -5.36 -4.18
N LEU A 44 1.57 -4.38 -3.46
CA LEU A 44 1.78 -4.29 -2.02
C LEU A 44 0.42 -4.24 -1.33
N PRO A 45 0.13 -5.19 -0.44
CA PRO A 45 -1.19 -5.25 0.20
C PRO A 45 -1.36 -4.15 1.22
N LEU A 46 -2.59 -3.67 1.35
CA LEU A 46 -2.94 -2.68 2.37
C LEU A 46 -3.50 -3.38 3.60
N MET A 47 -3.36 -2.73 4.73
CA MET A 47 -3.89 -3.22 6.00
C MET A 47 -4.92 -2.23 6.52
N GLU A 48 -5.75 -2.67 7.43
CA GLU A 48 -6.70 -1.76 8.07
C GLU A 48 -5.92 -0.74 8.90
N GLY A 49 -6.38 0.49 8.88
CA GLY A 49 -5.71 1.58 9.58
C GLY A 49 -4.86 2.40 8.64
N ASP A 50 -3.89 3.10 9.20
CA ASP A 50 -3.00 3.93 8.41
C ASP A 50 -1.90 3.09 7.78
N ASN A 51 -1.70 3.30 6.49
CA ASN A 51 -0.62 2.66 5.74
C ASN A 51 0.32 3.75 5.27
N LEU A 52 1.49 3.81 5.90
CA LEU A 52 2.50 4.80 5.53
C LEU A 52 3.28 4.27 4.34
N ILE A 53 3.30 5.02 3.27
CA ILE A 53 3.89 4.60 2.00
C ILE A 53 5.10 5.45 1.70
N GLY A 54 6.19 4.83 1.29
CA GLY A 54 7.36 5.58 0.92
C GLY A 54 8.44 4.71 0.32
N ARG A 55 9.55 5.36 -0.01
CA ARG A 55 10.68 4.69 -0.63
C ARG A 55 11.36 3.81 0.41
N ARG A 56 11.57 2.55 0.06
CA ARG A 56 12.23 1.64 0.96
C ARG A 56 13.65 2.12 1.23
N SER A 57 14.04 2.15 2.49
CA SER A 57 15.35 2.64 2.87
C SER A 57 15.80 1.91 4.12
N LYS A 58 17.09 1.62 4.16
CA LYS A 58 17.67 0.98 5.33
C LYS A 58 17.50 1.91 6.53
N GLY A 59 17.02 1.36 7.62
CA GLY A 59 16.85 2.14 8.85
C GLY A 59 15.56 2.93 8.92
N THR A 60 14.74 2.91 7.87
CA THR A 60 13.45 3.57 7.91
C THR A 60 12.38 2.53 7.65
N GLU A 61 11.46 2.40 8.60
CA GLU A 61 10.38 1.43 8.46
C GLU A 61 9.11 2.12 8.07
N VAL A 62 8.46 1.62 7.04
CA VAL A 62 7.15 2.10 6.62
C VAL A 62 6.28 0.88 6.36
N ASP A 63 4.96 1.10 6.37
CA ASP A 63 4.02 -0.01 6.19
C ASP A 63 4.06 -0.54 4.77
N ILE A 64 4.24 0.34 3.81
CA ILE A 64 4.24 -0.02 2.39
C ILE A 64 5.56 0.49 1.79
N PRO A 65 6.63 -0.30 1.88
CA PRO A 65 7.92 0.14 1.32
C PRO A 65 7.97 -0.14 -0.17
N ILE A 66 8.22 0.88 -0.95
CA ILE A 66 8.31 0.75 -2.40
C ILE A 66 9.77 0.61 -2.78
N GLU A 67 10.07 -0.47 -3.50
CA GLU A 67 11.44 -0.73 -3.95
C GLU A 67 11.74 0.18 -5.13
N THR A 68 12.51 1.20 -4.89
CA THR A 68 12.87 2.14 -5.94
C THR A 68 14.08 2.94 -5.50
N SER A 69 14.84 3.44 -6.45
CA SER A 69 15.91 4.38 -6.17
C SER A 69 15.49 5.79 -6.54
N ASP A 70 14.19 6.04 -6.70
CA ASP A 70 13.65 7.35 -7.06
C ASP A 70 13.93 8.35 -5.95
N PRO A 71 14.84 9.31 -6.15
CA PRO A 71 15.19 10.26 -5.10
C PRO A 71 14.08 11.28 -4.84
N SER A 72 13.09 11.37 -5.74
CA SER A 72 12.00 12.32 -5.55
C SER A 72 10.87 11.74 -4.72
N MET A 73 10.94 10.45 -4.36
CA MET A 73 9.97 9.86 -3.44
C MET A 73 10.58 9.86 -2.03
N ASP A 74 9.86 10.44 -1.09
CA ASP A 74 10.31 10.47 0.29
C ASP A 74 10.18 9.10 0.94
N ARG A 75 10.96 8.87 1.98
CA ARG A 75 10.90 7.62 2.73
C ARG A 75 9.57 7.47 3.46
N ARG A 76 8.92 8.57 3.80
CA ARG A 76 7.60 8.58 4.42
C ARG A 76 6.76 9.59 3.64
N HIS A 77 6.25 9.18 2.51
CA HIS A 77 5.72 10.11 1.53
C HIS A 77 4.24 10.42 1.71
N CYS A 78 3.42 9.41 1.85
CA CYS A 78 1.98 9.62 1.99
C CYS A 78 1.36 8.51 2.82
N ILE A 79 0.09 8.68 3.16
CA ILE A 79 -0.62 7.72 3.99
C ILE A 79 -1.95 7.41 3.34
N ILE A 80 -2.29 6.12 3.27
CA ILE A 80 -3.63 5.70 2.90
C ILE A 80 -4.26 5.08 4.13
N ASN A 81 -5.34 5.69 4.60
CA ASN A 81 -6.10 5.13 5.71
C ASN A 81 -7.15 4.19 5.14
N VAL A 82 -7.25 3.00 5.70
CA VAL A 82 -8.19 1.97 5.27
C VAL A 82 -9.12 1.69 6.44
N LYS A 83 -10.42 1.82 6.20
CA LYS A 83 -11.39 1.70 7.27
C LYS A 83 -12.60 0.96 6.77
N ARG A 84 -13.14 0.07 7.59
CA ARG A 84 -14.39 -0.62 7.26
C ARG A 84 -15.53 0.10 7.96
N ASN A 85 -16.54 0.49 7.22
CA ASN A 85 -17.66 1.20 7.81
C ASN A 85 -18.68 0.21 8.36
N LYS A 86 -19.81 0.73 8.89
CA LYS A 86 -20.81 -0.11 9.52
C LYS A 86 -21.50 -1.04 8.54
N GLN A 87 -21.54 -0.66 7.26
CA GLN A 87 -22.13 -1.49 6.22
C GLN A 87 -21.16 -2.54 5.71
N GLY A 88 -19.94 -2.59 6.24
CA GLY A 88 -18.94 -3.54 5.78
C GLY A 88 -18.14 -3.07 4.58
N GLU A 89 -18.37 -1.85 4.12
CA GLU A 89 -17.62 -1.31 3.00
C GLU A 89 -16.26 -0.83 3.44
N VAL A 90 -15.25 -1.02 2.60
CA VAL A 90 -13.90 -0.58 2.89
C VAL A 90 -13.69 0.78 2.23
N ILE A 91 -13.27 1.74 3.02
CA ILE A 91 -13.12 3.13 2.59
C ILE A 91 -11.66 3.51 2.66
N TYR A 92 -11.14 4.10 1.59
CA TYR A 92 -9.74 4.48 1.46
C TYR A 92 -9.64 6.00 1.43
N THR A 93 -8.74 6.55 2.24
CA THR A 93 -8.52 8.00 2.31
C THR A 93 -7.04 8.27 2.16
N LEU A 94 -6.69 9.14 1.22
CA LEU A 94 -5.30 9.47 0.91
C LEU A 94 -4.94 10.83 1.48
N ARG A 95 -3.75 10.94 2.05
CA ARG A 95 -3.21 12.24 2.45
C ARG A 95 -1.71 12.24 2.27
N ASP A 96 -1.16 13.42 2.01
CA ASP A 96 0.27 13.61 1.92
C ASP A 96 0.86 13.65 3.33
N ASN A 97 2.09 13.23 3.49
CA ASN A 97 2.77 13.22 4.78
C ASN A 97 3.93 14.21 4.76
N ASP A 98 3.63 15.45 4.41
CA ASP A 98 4.63 16.53 4.35
C ASP A 98 5.79 16.16 3.43
N SER A 99 5.47 15.56 2.29
CA SER A 99 6.50 15.15 1.35
C SER A 99 7.10 16.36 0.66
N ILE A 100 8.32 16.22 0.18
CA ILE A 100 9.02 17.33 -0.47
C ILE A 100 8.43 17.60 -1.84
N THR A 101 8.17 16.56 -2.61
CA THR A 101 7.67 16.73 -3.98
C THR A 101 6.16 16.70 -4.08
N GLY A 102 5.46 16.35 -3.00
CA GLY A 102 4.01 16.33 -2.99
C GLY A 102 3.44 14.99 -3.40
N THR A 103 2.17 14.79 -3.08
CA THR A 103 1.42 13.62 -3.47
C THR A 103 0.36 14.08 -4.44
N PHE A 104 0.31 13.43 -5.61
CA PHE A 104 -0.64 13.82 -6.65
C PHE A 104 -1.70 12.73 -6.81
N LEU A 105 -2.94 13.15 -6.91
CA LEU A 105 -4.05 12.25 -7.18
C LEU A 105 -4.65 12.66 -8.51
N MET A 106 -4.63 11.75 -9.48
CA MET A 106 -5.14 12.03 -10.82
C MET A 106 -4.52 13.31 -11.37
N ASN A 107 -3.21 13.46 -11.14
CA ASN A 107 -2.40 14.59 -11.62
C ASN A 107 -2.68 15.92 -10.92
N GLU A 108 -3.39 15.90 -9.81
CA GLU A 108 -3.61 17.11 -9.03
C GLU A 108 -2.95 16.97 -7.67
N ILE A 109 -2.18 17.97 -7.28
CA ILE A 109 -1.46 17.91 -6.03
C ILE A 109 -2.41 18.08 -4.84
N LEU A 110 -2.19 17.30 -3.81
CA LEU A 110 -2.97 17.42 -2.58
C LEU A 110 -2.43 18.56 -1.72
N GLY A 111 -3.32 19.24 -1.02
CA GLY A 111 -2.89 20.23 -0.04
C GLY A 111 -2.36 19.55 1.21
N ASN A 112 -1.70 20.34 2.06
CA ASN A 112 -1.05 19.81 3.26
C ASN A 112 -1.99 19.08 4.19
N LYS A 113 -3.24 19.51 4.22
CA LYS A 113 -4.19 18.92 5.17
C LYS A 113 -5.34 18.23 4.49
N ASP A 114 -5.22 18.04 3.18
CA ASP A 114 -6.29 17.39 2.43
C ASP A 114 -6.33 15.91 2.74
N ARG A 115 -7.54 15.41 2.95
CA ARG A 115 -7.78 13.98 3.11
C ARG A 115 -8.85 13.64 2.10
N ILE A 116 -8.46 12.92 1.06
CA ILE A 116 -9.32 12.70 -0.10
C ILE A 116 -9.69 11.22 -0.16
N ARG A 117 -10.98 10.95 -0.25
CA ARG A 117 -11.44 9.58 -0.43
C ARG A 117 -11.07 9.14 -1.83
N ILE A 118 -10.49 7.94 -1.92
CA ILE A 118 -10.11 7.37 -3.22
C ILE A 118 -10.81 6.04 -3.39
N GLU A 119 -10.94 5.62 -4.65
CA GLU A 119 -11.66 4.41 -4.99
C GLU A 119 -10.87 3.58 -5.98
N GLU A 120 -11.44 2.45 -6.37
CA GLU A 120 -10.77 1.54 -7.31
C GLU A 120 -10.25 2.29 -8.52
N GLY A 121 -9.00 2.07 -8.86
CA GLY A 121 -8.40 2.67 -10.02
C GLY A 121 -7.80 4.05 -9.80
N ALA A 122 -7.84 4.56 -8.57
CA ALA A 122 -7.26 5.87 -8.29
C ALA A 122 -5.77 5.86 -8.63
N ILE A 123 -5.32 6.86 -9.36
CA ILE A 123 -3.94 6.97 -9.80
C ILE A 123 -3.23 7.98 -8.91
N ILE A 124 -2.19 7.52 -8.23
CA ILE A 124 -1.45 8.31 -7.27
C ILE A 124 -0.01 8.43 -7.73
N THR A 125 0.53 9.63 -7.70
CA THR A 125 1.91 9.85 -8.13
C THR A 125 2.75 10.37 -6.96
N LEU A 126 3.85 9.68 -6.69
CA LEU A 126 4.80 10.04 -5.65
C LEU A 126 6.14 10.20 -6.34
N GLY A 127 6.61 11.45 -6.50
CA GLY A 127 7.83 11.68 -7.24
C GLY A 127 7.67 11.25 -8.70
N ALA A 128 8.52 10.35 -9.13
CA ALA A 128 8.47 9.82 -10.50
C ALA A 128 7.78 8.46 -10.56
N THR A 129 7.07 8.08 -9.52
CA THR A 129 6.48 6.75 -9.43
C THR A 129 4.96 6.85 -9.42
N THR A 130 4.30 6.01 -10.19
CA THR A 130 2.85 5.99 -10.30
C THR A 130 2.30 4.72 -9.67
N LEU A 131 1.31 4.90 -8.80
CA LEU A 131 0.65 3.82 -8.11
C LEU A 131 -0.82 3.80 -8.49
N ILE A 132 -1.42 2.62 -8.46
CA ILE A 132 -2.86 2.49 -8.66
C ILE A 132 -3.46 1.74 -7.48
N LEU A 133 -4.55 2.27 -6.97
CA LEU A 133 -5.28 1.61 -5.89
C LEU A 133 -6.13 0.49 -6.47
N ARG A 134 -5.97 -0.70 -5.91
CA ARG A 134 -6.83 -1.82 -6.24
C ARG A 134 -7.65 -2.12 -4.99
N ALA A 135 -8.87 -1.64 -5.00
CA ALA A 135 -9.74 -1.77 -3.84
C ALA A 135 -10.21 -3.21 -3.70
N THR A 136 -10.57 -3.58 -2.46
CA THR A 136 -11.15 -4.90 -2.24
C THR A 136 -12.52 -4.93 -2.91
N GLU A 137 -12.90 -6.12 -3.34
CA GLU A 137 -14.18 -6.29 -4.00
C GLU A 137 -15.33 -6.51 -3.03
N LYS A 138 -15.04 -6.52 -1.75
CA LYS A 138 -16.10 -6.75 -0.76
C LYS A 138 -16.78 -5.50 -0.31
#